data_4b6cce87809ea1092bc6ca5dc5671040
#
_entry.id   4b6cce87809ea1092bc6ca5dc5671040
#
_cell.length_a   1.000
_cell.length_b   1.000
_cell.length_c   1.000
_cell.angle_alpha   90.00
_cell.angle_beta   90.00
_cell.angle_gamma   90.00
#
_symmetry.space_group_name_H-M   'P 1'
#
loop_
_entity.id
_entity.type
_entity.pdbx_description
1 polymer ?
#
loop_
_entity_poly.entity_id
_entity_poly.type
_entity_poly.pdbx_seq_one_letter_code
_entity_poly.pdbx_strand_id
1 'polypeptide(L)'
;MAGIMHKTSRLMAAVLLGCLLAGCGGQLLSHREIVRAVFFTAQDAGYTVTLLTSDQQSEDSAACKTFTGSGATCAAAWNAAAQTMNGQPFYGLMDLAVLPAGCSWPLAEEIAQLLQSTARPAPEIAVFVLDPAVQMPIQDQTPTLYENLKALEEKQQLHCGLQTLFDNAETAAVPVSAGGEYAMLFYDTAANTARQTQSPLAAQLAAILCGQAHRLDCTLPDDLHLAAKAAADVQVLAPGSVRVNLTLRDVELKDLTPTARPDAELQVAFTAAANREFDGLITALYGINGPDADPLDLCFWLQNRYGSTQGALRAELTLHWHRPGEG
;
A
#
# COMPACT_ATOMS: atom_id res chain seq x y z
N MET A 1 33.69 -1.01 62.64
CA MET A 1 32.36 -1.18 61.95
C MET A 1 32.28 -0.72 60.53
N ALA A 2 33.08 0.24 60.06
CA ALA A 2 33.01 0.76 58.65
C ALA A 2 33.42 -0.24 57.55
N GLY A 3 34.30 -1.22 57.86
CA GLY A 3 34.79 -2.17 56.85
C GLY A 3 33.78 -3.26 56.41
N ILE A 4 32.76 -3.53 57.26
CA ILE A 4 31.76 -4.57 56.97
C ILE A 4 30.63 -3.95 56.05
N MET A 5 30.29 -2.71 56.24
CA MET A 5 29.28 -2.02 55.38
C MET A 5 29.73 -1.88 53.92
N HIS A 6 31.04 -1.68 53.68
CA HIS A 6 31.54 -1.58 52.29
C HIS A 6 31.54 -2.92 51.54
N LYS A 7 31.74 -4.04 52.25
CA LYS A 7 31.70 -5.36 51.63
C LYS A 7 30.29 -5.80 51.27
N THR A 8 29.29 -5.51 52.14
CA THR A 8 27.88 -5.82 51.88
C THR A 8 27.30 -4.98 50.74
N SER A 9 27.68 -3.70 50.65
CA SER A 9 27.26 -2.82 49.54
C SER A 9 27.81 -3.30 48.18
N ARG A 10 29.04 -3.76 48.11
CA ARG A 10 29.62 -4.30 46.85
C ARG A 10 28.99 -5.64 46.46
N LEU A 11 28.65 -6.49 47.42
CA LEU A 11 27.96 -7.75 47.16
C LEU A 11 26.56 -7.51 46.62
N MET A 12 25.83 -6.55 47.22
CA MET A 12 24.49 -6.18 46.79
C MET A 12 24.47 -5.54 45.40
N ALA A 13 25.47 -4.71 45.07
CA ALA A 13 25.65 -4.14 43.76
C ALA A 13 25.95 -5.21 42.69
N ALA A 14 26.79 -6.19 43.02
CA ALA A 14 27.12 -7.31 42.13
C ALA A 14 25.91 -8.23 41.88
N VAL A 15 25.07 -8.48 42.90
CA VAL A 15 23.82 -9.25 42.74
C VAL A 15 22.82 -8.49 41.92
N LEU A 16 22.65 -7.16 42.12
CA LEU A 16 21.78 -6.34 41.34
C LEU A 16 22.19 -6.29 39.86
N LEU A 17 23.51 -6.15 39.61
CA LEU A 17 24.07 -6.19 38.27
C LEU A 17 23.88 -7.56 37.62
N GLY A 18 24.05 -8.64 38.37
CA GLY A 18 23.76 -10.00 37.92
C GLY A 18 22.30 -10.24 37.58
N CYS A 19 21.36 -9.70 38.36
CA CYS A 19 19.91 -9.74 38.07
C CYS A 19 19.55 -8.92 36.85
N LEU A 20 20.17 -7.75 36.64
CA LEU A 20 19.94 -6.91 35.45
C LEU A 20 20.48 -7.59 34.16
N LEU A 21 21.61 -8.29 34.28
CA LEU A 21 22.19 -9.03 33.15
C LEU A 21 21.45 -10.36 32.88
N ALA A 22 20.91 -11.01 33.90
CA ALA A 22 20.06 -12.21 33.74
C ALA A 22 18.64 -11.91 33.28
N GLY A 23 18.17 -10.66 33.43
CA GLY A 23 16.82 -10.23 33.03
C GLY A 23 16.61 -10.08 31.51
N CYS A 24 17.65 -10.10 30.70
CA CYS A 24 17.56 -10.16 29.24
C CYS A 24 17.49 -11.61 28.72
N GLY A 25 16.52 -12.37 29.19
CA GLY A 25 16.14 -13.67 28.60
C GLY A 25 15.46 -13.52 27.25
N GLY A 26 16.00 -12.69 26.35
CA GLY A 26 15.55 -12.64 24.97
C GLY A 26 15.87 -13.97 24.31
N GLN A 27 14.87 -14.71 23.86
CA GLN A 27 15.09 -15.87 23.01
C GLN A 27 16.01 -15.47 21.85
N LEU A 28 17.05 -16.26 21.62
CA LEU A 28 17.98 -16.03 20.53
C LEU A 28 17.19 -15.89 19.22
N LEU A 29 17.51 -14.89 18.42
CA LEU A 29 16.92 -14.67 17.10
C LEU A 29 17.00 -15.93 16.22
N SER A 30 18.01 -16.79 16.43
CA SER A 30 18.21 -18.06 15.72
C SER A 30 17.07 -19.09 15.90
N HIS A 31 16.16 -18.89 16.86
CA HIS A 31 14.98 -19.73 17.08
C HIS A 31 13.68 -19.08 16.64
N ARG A 32 13.74 -17.94 15.97
CA ARG A 32 12.57 -17.21 15.47
C ARG A 32 12.45 -17.37 13.97
N GLU A 33 11.22 -17.61 13.50
CA GLU A 33 10.87 -17.52 12.08
C GLU A 33 10.49 -16.08 11.79
N ILE A 34 11.27 -15.38 10.96
CA ILE A 34 11.01 -13.98 10.62
C ILE A 34 9.97 -13.92 9.52
N VAL A 35 8.78 -13.49 9.86
CA VAL A 35 7.69 -13.26 8.90
C VAL A 35 7.93 -11.95 8.16
N ARG A 36 7.98 -12.02 6.81
CA ARG A 36 8.14 -10.88 5.92
C ARG A 36 6.80 -10.44 5.33
N ALA A 37 5.94 -11.40 5.02
CA ALA A 37 4.63 -11.09 4.44
C ALA A 37 3.54 -12.02 4.94
N VAL A 38 2.31 -11.53 4.85
CA VAL A 38 1.10 -12.31 5.06
C VAL A 38 0.14 -12.12 3.88
N PHE A 39 -0.41 -13.23 3.41
CA PHE A 39 -1.40 -13.28 2.35
C PHE A 39 -2.68 -13.89 2.88
N PHE A 40 -3.78 -13.17 2.75
CA PHE A 40 -5.11 -13.63 3.06
C PHE A 40 -5.83 -14.01 1.76
N THR A 41 -6.47 -15.15 1.73
CA THR A 41 -7.28 -15.60 0.59
C THR A 41 -8.62 -16.12 1.08
N ALA A 42 -9.68 -15.68 0.41
CA ALA A 42 -11.03 -16.20 0.67
C ALA A 42 -11.22 -17.55 -0.05
N GLN A 43 -11.95 -18.47 0.57
CA GLN A 43 -12.38 -19.76 0.03
C GLN A 43 -13.88 -19.92 0.24
N ASP A 44 -14.49 -20.91 -0.41
CA ASP A 44 -15.94 -21.17 -0.33
C ASP A 44 -16.45 -21.33 1.12
N ALA A 45 -15.62 -21.84 2.04
CA ALA A 45 -16.01 -22.15 3.41
C ALA A 45 -15.11 -21.49 4.46
N GLY A 46 -14.49 -20.34 4.16
CA GLY A 46 -13.65 -19.62 5.11
C GLY A 46 -12.45 -18.95 4.47
N TYR A 47 -11.32 -18.96 5.17
CA TYR A 47 -10.11 -18.23 4.77
C TYR A 47 -8.89 -19.14 4.83
N THR A 48 -7.92 -18.82 4.00
CA THR A 48 -6.55 -19.35 4.09
C THR A 48 -5.59 -18.18 4.32
N VAL A 49 -4.67 -18.38 5.26
CA VAL A 49 -3.57 -17.47 5.52
C VAL A 49 -2.26 -18.15 5.17
N THR A 50 -1.44 -17.48 4.38
CA THR A 50 -0.08 -17.90 4.05
C THR A 50 0.91 -16.89 4.63
N LEU A 51 1.79 -17.34 5.52
CA LEU A 51 2.89 -16.58 6.10
C LEU A 51 4.15 -16.86 5.30
N LEU A 52 4.81 -15.82 4.81
CA LEU A 52 6.09 -15.90 4.13
C LEU A 52 7.20 -15.53 5.10
N THR A 53 8.20 -16.40 5.27
CA THR A 53 9.36 -16.14 6.13
C THR A 53 10.64 -16.07 5.32
N SER A 54 11.60 -15.27 5.80
CA SER A 54 12.96 -15.29 5.27
C SER A 54 13.79 -16.39 5.96
N ASP A 55 14.53 -17.18 5.18
CA ASP A 55 15.49 -18.13 5.74
C ASP A 55 16.78 -17.40 6.12
N GLN A 56 17.04 -17.26 7.43
CA GLN A 56 18.25 -16.63 7.93
C GLN A 56 19.51 -17.49 7.75
N GLN A 57 19.38 -18.77 7.41
CA GLN A 57 20.49 -19.73 7.35
C GLN A 57 21.05 -19.91 5.93
N SER A 58 20.39 -19.38 4.91
CA SER A 58 20.89 -19.46 3.55
C SER A 58 21.65 -18.17 3.20
N GLU A 59 22.86 -18.30 2.66
CA GLU A 59 23.61 -17.19 2.05
C GLU A 59 22.90 -16.68 0.77
N ASP A 60 21.98 -17.50 0.21
CA ASP A 60 21.08 -17.09 -0.86
C ASP A 60 19.88 -16.35 -0.27
N SER A 61 19.80 -15.05 -0.53
CA SER A 61 18.67 -14.17 -0.15
C SER A 61 17.32 -14.61 -0.69
N ALA A 62 17.24 -15.67 -1.47
CA ALA A 62 16.07 -16.21 -2.14
C ALA A 62 15.36 -17.38 -1.42
N ALA A 63 15.90 -17.88 -0.31
CA ALA A 63 15.26 -19.00 0.39
C ALA A 63 14.15 -18.48 1.32
N CYS A 64 12.96 -18.30 0.75
CA CYS A 64 11.73 -18.03 1.50
C CYS A 64 11.02 -19.36 1.80
N LYS A 65 10.41 -19.47 3.00
CA LYS A 65 9.52 -20.57 3.36
C LYS A 65 8.10 -20.06 3.51
N THR A 66 7.14 -20.87 3.13
CA THR A 66 5.71 -20.57 3.27
C THR A 66 5.07 -21.48 4.30
N PHE A 67 4.22 -20.91 5.15
CA PHE A 67 3.44 -21.61 6.16
C PHE A 67 1.99 -21.26 5.96
N THR A 68 1.16 -22.25 5.75
CA THR A 68 -0.24 -22.05 5.38
C THR A 68 -1.17 -22.69 6.38
N GLY A 69 -2.25 -21.99 6.70
CA GLY A 69 -3.33 -22.50 7.55
C GLY A 69 -4.68 -22.04 7.03
N SER A 70 -5.70 -22.85 7.26
CA SER A 70 -7.09 -22.57 6.89
C SER A 70 -7.98 -22.54 8.12
N GLY A 71 -9.04 -21.72 8.06
CA GLY A 71 -9.99 -21.57 9.16
C GLY A 71 -11.27 -20.87 8.73
N ALA A 72 -12.31 -20.97 9.57
CA ALA A 72 -13.58 -20.30 9.32
C ALA A 72 -13.50 -18.77 9.42
N THR A 73 -12.48 -18.24 10.10
CA THR A 73 -12.17 -16.79 10.24
C THR A 73 -10.71 -16.53 9.89
N CYS A 74 -10.38 -15.29 9.56
CA CYS A 74 -8.99 -14.88 9.32
C CYS A 74 -8.08 -15.17 10.52
N ALA A 75 -8.55 -14.96 11.74
CA ALA A 75 -7.82 -15.25 12.97
C ALA A 75 -7.57 -16.75 13.16
N ALA A 76 -8.54 -17.60 12.88
CA ALA A 76 -8.39 -19.06 12.96
C ALA A 76 -7.38 -19.57 11.92
N ALA A 77 -7.47 -19.06 10.68
CA ALA A 77 -6.54 -19.40 9.61
C ALA A 77 -5.10 -18.96 9.93
N TRP A 78 -4.94 -17.73 10.49
CA TRP A 78 -3.65 -17.21 10.95
C TRP A 78 -3.03 -18.10 12.02
N ASN A 79 -3.80 -18.45 13.05
CA ASN A 79 -3.33 -19.31 14.12
C ASN A 79 -2.93 -20.69 13.60
N ALA A 80 -3.71 -21.27 12.67
CA ALA A 80 -3.39 -22.53 12.02
C ALA A 80 -2.08 -22.44 11.23
N ALA A 81 -1.85 -21.37 10.47
CA ALA A 81 -0.59 -21.13 9.76
C ALA A 81 0.60 -21.00 10.73
N ALA A 82 0.46 -20.20 11.79
CA ALA A 82 1.50 -20.04 12.80
C ALA A 82 1.87 -21.35 13.54
N GLN A 83 0.90 -22.25 13.74
CA GLN A 83 1.14 -23.56 14.34
C GLN A 83 1.93 -24.53 13.44
N THR A 84 1.99 -24.31 12.14
CA THR A 84 2.80 -25.11 11.21
C THR A 84 4.27 -24.70 11.18
N MET A 85 4.62 -23.56 11.80
CA MET A 85 5.99 -23.06 11.87
C MET A 85 6.85 -23.88 12.81
N ASN A 86 8.13 -24.05 12.45
CA ASN A 86 9.08 -24.81 13.28
C ASN A 86 9.61 -23.99 14.47
N GLY A 87 9.50 -22.67 14.41
CA GLY A 87 9.96 -21.72 15.42
C GLY A 87 8.88 -20.75 15.85
N GLN A 88 9.21 -19.87 16.81
CA GLN A 88 8.30 -18.82 17.23
C GLN A 88 8.24 -17.73 16.14
N PRO A 89 7.05 -17.37 15.62
CA PRO A 89 6.93 -16.31 14.62
C PRO A 89 7.38 -14.95 15.19
N PHE A 90 8.12 -14.20 14.38
CA PHE A 90 8.51 -12.84 14.67
C PHE A 90 8.02 -11.92 13.55
N TYR A 91 7.10 -11.03 13.87
CA TYR A 91 6.42 -10.17 12.91
C TYR A 91 7.01 -8.76 12.80
N GLY A 92 7.99 -8.42 13.65
CA GLY A 92 8.54 -7.05 13.71
C GLY A 92 9.28 -6.59 12.45
N LEU A 93 9.55 -7.50 11.50
CA LEU A 93 10.14 -7.19 10.19
C LEU A 93 9.17 -7.48 9.03
N MET A 94 7.89 -7.65 9.34
CA MET A 94 6.86 -7.79 8.32
C MET A 94 6.69 -6.47 7.56
N ASP A 95 6.78 -6.51 6.25
CA ASP A 95 6.77 -5.35 5.38
C ASP A 95 5.68 -5.40 4.29
N LEU A 96 4.90 -6.50 4.23
CA LEU A 96 3.80 -6.66 3.27
C LEU A 96 2.61 -7.41 3.88
N ALA A 97 1.41 -6.88 3.65
CA ALA A 97 0.15 -7.57 3.89
C ALA A 97 -0.71 -7.55 2.62
N VAL A 98 -1.24 -8.71 2.24
CA VAL A 98 -2.08 -8.85 1.05
C VAL A 98 -3.46 -9.34 1.46
N LEU A 99 -4.47 -8.51 1.17
CA LEU A 99 -5.87 -8.77 1.43
C LEU A 99 -6.47 -9.69 0.34
N PRO A 100 -7.56 -10.41 0.60
CA PRO A 100 -8.19 -11.28 -0.39
C PRO A 100 -8.68 -10.52 -1.62
N ALA A 101 -8.71 -11.19 -2.76
CA ALA A 101 -9.39 -10.68 -3.95
C ALA A 101 -10.86 -10.38 -3.65
N GLY A 102 -11.35 -9.24 -4.13
CA GLY A 102 -12.73 -8.80 -3.87
C GLY A 102 -13.03 -8.51 -2.40
N CYS A 103 -12.01 -8.19 -1.60
CA CYS A 103 -12.14 -7.85 -0.18
C CYS A 103 -13.18 -6.74 0.02
N SER A 104 -14.17 -6.98 0.89
CA SER A 104 -15.11 -5.93 1.31
C SER A 104 -14.50 -5.07 2.41
N TRP A 105 -15.05 -3.86 2.63
CA TRP A 105 -14.56 -2.98 3.70
C TRP A 105 -14.57 -3.62 5.09
N PRO A 106 -15.65 -4.25 5.57
CA PRO A 106 -15.66 -4.89 6.88
C PRO A 106 -14.59 -5.98 7.03
N LEU A 107 -14.29 -6.72 5.95
CA LEU A 107 -13.23 -7.72 5.97
C LEU A 107 -11.84 -7.07 6.00
N ALA A 108 -11.62 -5.99 5.25
CA ALA A 108 -10.37 -5.25 5.28
C ALA A 108 -10.10 -4.68 6.69
N GLU A 109 -11.11 -4.13 7.34
CA GLU A 109 -11.05 -3.64 8.70
C GLU A 109 -10.77 -4.77 9.73
N GLU A 110 -11.46 -5.92 9.61
CA GLU A 110 -11.20 -7.10 10.45
C GLU A 110 -9.74 -7.56 10.32
N ILE A 111 -9.23 -7.65 9.10
CA ILE A 111 -7.83 -8.05 8.84
C ILE A 111 -6.87 -7.01 9.42
N ALA A 112 -7.12 -5.72 9.25
CA ALA A 112 -6.30 -4.66 9.80
C ALA A 112 -6.22 -4.73 11.33
N GLN A 113 -7.37 -4.94 12.01
CA GLN A 113 -7.43 -5.14 13.45
C GLN A 113 -6.69 -6.42 13.90
N LEU A 114 -6.79 -7.51 13.12
CA LEU A 114 -6.06 -8.74 13.38
C LEU A 114 -4.54 -8.52 13.27
N LEU A 115 -4.08 -7.83 12.23
CA LEU A 115 -2.68 -7.47 12.06
C LEU A 115 -2.16 -6.64 13.24
N GLN A 116 -2.92 -5.62 13.65
CA GLN A 116 -2.54 -4.76 14.75
C GLN A 116 -2.49 -5.49 16.10
N SER A 117 -3.47 -6.38 16.37
CA SER A 117 -3.55 -7.10 17.63
C SER A 117 -2.55 -8.25 17.75
N THR A 118 -2.28 -8.95 16.65
CA THR A 118 -1.48 -10.20 16.63
C THR A 118 -0.02 -9.95 16.23
N ALA A 119 0.21 -9.25 15.13
CA ALA A 119 1.54 -9.06 14.57
C ALA A 119 2.20 -7.76 15.06
N ARG A 120 1.42 -6.72 15.29
CA ARG A 120 1.90 -5.36 15.62
C ARG A 120 3.01 -4.90 14.68
N PRO A 121 2.78 -4.97 13.36
CA PRO A 121 3.78 -4.54 12.39
C PRO A 121 3.98 -3.04 12.46
N ALA A 122 4.98 -2.54 11.75
CA ALA A 122 5.12 -1.10 11.54
C ALA A 122 3.86 -0.56 10.84
N PRO A 123 3.38 0.65 11.17
CA PRO A 123 2.19 1.24 10.52
C PRO A 123 2.35 1.40 8.99
N GLU A 124 3.59 1.48 8.54
CA GLU A 124 3.99 1.72 7.15
C GLU A 124 4.14 0.44 6.31
N ILE A 125 3.77 -0.74 6.86
CA ILE A 125 3.81 -1.96 6.03
C ILE A 125 2.93 -1.76 4.80
N ALA A 126 3.43 -2.19 3.64
CA ALA A 126 2.67 -2.10 2.40
C ALA A 126 1.43 -2.99 2.46
N VAL A 127 0.29 -2.44 2.03
CA VAL A 127 -0.98 -3.17 1.94
C VAL A 127 -1.43 -3.20 0.50
N PHE A 128 -1.76 -4.41 0.02
CA PHE A 128 -2.34 -4.63 -1.30
C PHE A 128 -3.60 -5.49 -1.17
N VAL A 129 -4.52 -5.34 -2.11
CA VAL A 129 -5.57 -6.32 -2.37
C VAL A 129 -5.11 -7.21 -3.51
N LEU A 130 -5.32 -8.51 -3.39
CA LEU A 130 -4.96 -9.48 -4.42
C LEU A 130 -5.83 -9.27 -5.66
N ASP A 131 -5.21 -9.24 -6.84
CA ASP A 131 -5.96 -9.21 -8.10
C ASP A 131 -6.74 -10.53 -8.29
N PRO A 132 -8.03 -10.48 -8.66
CA PRO A 132 -8.83 -11.68 -8.91
C PRO A 132 -8.28 -12.61 -10.01
N ALA A 133 -7.40 -12.10 -10.89
CA ALA A 133 -6.76 -12.89 -11.93
C ALA A 133 -5.68 -13.86 -11.38
N VAL A 134 -5.22 -13.66 -10.13
CA VAL A 134 -4.24 -14.56 -9.51
C VAL A 134 -4.87 -15.92 -9.26
N GLN A 135 -4.26 -16.96 -9.82
CA GLN A 135 -4.74 -18.32 -9.68
C GLN A 135 -4.49 -18.87 -8.27
N MET A 136 -5.43 -19.64 -7.78
CA MET A 136 -5.34 -20.37 -6.50
C MET A 136 -4.91 -21.83 -6.74
N PRO A 137 -4.18 -22.47 -5.82
CA PRO A 137 -3.63 -21.94 -4.55
C PRO A 137 -2.40 -21.07 -4.77
N ILE A 138 -2.24 -20.00 -3.98
CA ILE A 138 -1.13 -19.04 -4.11
C ILE A 138 0.18 -19.50 -3.46
N GLN A 139 0.18 -20.60 -2.70
CA GLN A 139 1.30 -21.03 -1.85
C GLN A 139 2.62 -21.16 -2.62
N ASP A 140 2.58 -21.77 -3.80
CA ASP A 140 3.76 -21.96 -4.63
C ASP A 140 4.20 -20.66 -5.35
N GLN A 141 3.29 -19.70 -5.46
CA GLN A 141 3.51 -18.40 -6.11
C GLN A 141 3.84 -17.29 -5.11
N THR A 142 3.63 -17.53 -3.82
CA THR A 142 3.76 -16.51 -2.76
C THR A 142 5.13 -15.83 -2.75
N PRO A 143 6.28 -16.51 -2.86
CA PRO A 143 7.58 -15.85 -2.91
C PRO A 143 7.71 -14.91 -4.12
N THR A 144 7.34 -15.38 -5.31
CA THR A 144 7.38 -14.58 -6.54
C THR A 144 6.43 -13.38 -6.46
N LEU A 145 5.23 -13.59 -5.91
CA LEU A 145 4.24 -12.51 -5.75
C LEU A 145 4.75 -11.46 -4.75
N TYR A 146 5.37 -11.87 -3.66
CA TYR A 146 6.01 -10.97 -2.71
C TYR A 146 7.07 -10.10 -3.39
N GLU A 147 8.01 -10.70 -4.11
CA GLU A 147 9.06 -9.99 -4.83
C GLU A 147 8.48 -9.00 -5.86
N ASN A 148 7.47 -9.42 -6.61
CA ASN A 148 6.83 -8.58 -7.61
C ASN A 148 6.08 -7.39 -6.98
N LEU A 149 5.37 -7.59 -5.86
CA LEU A 149 4.66 -6.51 -5.16
C LEU A 149 5.64 -5.53 -4.52
N LYS A 150 6.77 -6.01 -3.96
CA LYS A 150 7.83 -5.15 -3.43
C LYS A 150 8.53 -4.37 -4.54
N ALA A 151 8.81 -4.98 -5.68
CA ALA A 151 9.37 -4.29 -6.84
C ALA A 151 8.40 -3.22 -7.38
N LEU A 152 7.10 -3.49 -7.38
CA LEU A 152 6.07 -2.54 -7.77
C LEU A 152 6.02 -1.34 -6.79
N GLU A 153 6.01 -1.60 -5.49
CA GLU A 153 6.05 -0.57 -4.44
C GLU A 153 7.25 0.35 -4.62
N GLU A 154 8.44 -0.21 -4.80
CA GLU A 154 9.67 0.54 -4.99
C GLU A 154 9.65 1.33 -6.32
N LYS A 155 9.29 0.67 -7.43
CA LYS A 155 9.26 1.28 -8.76
C LYS A 155 8.31 2.47 -8.82
N GLN A 156 7.12 2.36 -8.22
CA GLN A 156 6.08 3.39 -8.23
C GLN A 156 6.21 4.36 -7.05
N GLN A 157 7.14 4.11 -6.11
CA GLN A 157 7.21 4.83 -4.84
C GLN A 157 5.83 4.88 -4.15
N LEU A 158 5.20 3.71 -4.08
CA LEU A 158 3.83 3.55 -3.58
C LEU A 158 3.87 3.35 -2.06
N HIS A 159 3.15 4.18 -1.31
CA HIS A 159 3.12 4.20 0.16
C HIS A 159 1.71 3.98 0.70
N CYS A 160 1.09 2.87 0.36
CA CYS A 160 -0.18 2.47 0.95
C CYS A 160 0.08 1.65 2.22
N GLY A 161 0.14 2.31 3.36
CA GLY A 161 0.39 1.69 4.66
C GLY A 161 -0.87 1.14 5.32
N LEU A 162 -0.68 0.27 6.33
CA LEU A 162 -1.76 -0.29 7.14
C LEU A 162 -2.62 0.81 7.79
N GLN A 163 -2.04 1.96 8.13
CA GLN A 163 -2.75 3.11 8.67
C GLN A 163 -3.92 3.57 7.80
N THR A 164 -3.83 3.45 6.47
CA THR A 164 -4.90 3.81 5.53
C THR A 164 -6.21 3.08 5.82
N LEU A 165 -6.14 1.90 6.45
CA LEU A 165 -7.32 1.11 6.83
C LEU A 165 -7.87 1.50 8.22
N PHE A 166 -7.20 2.40 8.96
CA PHE A 166 -7.61 2.86 10.29
C PHE A 166 -7.96 4.35 10.36
N ASP A 167 -7.52 5.12 9.39
CA ASP A 167 -7.87 6.54 9.31
C ASP A 167 -9.38 6.61 9.03
N ASN A 168 -10.18 6.78 10.07
CA ASN A 168 -11.66 6.85 10.08
C ASN A 168 -12.26 7.76 8.98
N ALA A 169 -11.66 7.75 7.83
CA ALA A 169 -12.09 8.44 6.65
C ALA A 169 -13.35 7.78 6.11
N GLU A 170 -14.23 8.56 5.53
CA GLU A 170 -15.40 8.07 4.79
C GLU A 170 -14.99 7.19 3.61
N THR A 171 -13.72 7.26 3.21
CA THR A 171 -13.12 6.50 2.11
C THR A 171 -11.75 5.97 2.46
N ALA A 172 -11.41 4.80 1.92
CA ALA A 172 -10.05 4.26 1.96
C ALA A 172 -9.64 3.81 0.55
N ALA A 173 -8.40 4.09 0.17
CA ALA A 173 -7.86 3.74 -1.14
C ALA A 173 -6.72 2.73 -0.99
N VAL A 174 -6.81 1.57 -1.65
CA VAL A 174 -5.83 0.48 -1.55
C VAL A 174 -5.47 -0.03 -2.94
N PRO A 175 -4.20 -0.28 -3.27
CA PRO A 175 -3.81 -0.84 -4.56
C PRO A 175 -4.23 -2.31 -4.68
N VAL A 176 -4.73 -2.69 -5.86
CA VAL A 176 -5.03 -4.07 -6.27
C VAL A 176 -4.00 -4.49 -7.29
N SER A 177 -3.29 -5.58 -7.06
CA SER A 177 -2.24 -6.02 -7.98
C SER A 177 -2.01 -7.53 -7.95
N ALA A 178 -1.50 -8.04 -9.08
CA ALA A 178 -0.89 -9.35 -9.23
C ALA A 178 0.65 -9.28 -9.32
N GLY A 179 1.24 -8.08 -9.06
CA GLY A 179 2.69 -7.85 -9.04
C GLY A 179 3.29 -7.22 -10.31
N GLY A 180 2.47 -6.81 -11.27
CA GLY A 180 2.91 -6.05 -12.46
C GLY A 180 2.42 -4.62 -12.42
N GLU A 181 1.27 -4.39 -12.99
CA GLU A 181 0.52 -3.14 -12.87
C GLU A 181 -0.42 -3.21 -11.68
N TYR A 182 -0.97 -2.07 -11.29
CA TYR A 182 -1.97 -2.02 -10.23
C TYR A 182 -3.18 -1.17 -10.64
N ALA A 183 -4.32 -1.48 -10.03
CA ALA A 183 -5.49 -0.62 -9.99
C ALA A 183 -5.63 -0.04 -8.58
N MET A 184 -6.37 1.06 -8.42
CA MET A 184 -6.76 1.57 -7.09
C MET A 184 -8.18 1.14 -6.79
N LEU A 185 -8.38 0.54 -5.62
CA LEU A 185 -9.68 0.19 -5.06
C LEU A 185 -10.05 1.24 -4.01
N PHE A 186 -11.17 1.91 -4.23
CA PHE A 186 -11.72 2.91 -3.32
C PHE A 186 -12.90 2.30 -2.57
N TYR A 187 -12.79 2.22 -1.27
CA TYR A 187 -13.89 1.84 -0.39
C TYR A 187 -14.68 3.10 0.01
N ASP A 188 -15.99 3.02 -0.12
CA ASP A 188 -16.92 3.87 0.61
C ASP A 188 -17.27 3.11 1.90
N THR A 189 -16.76 3.59 3.02
CA THR A 189 -16.86 2.87 4.30
C THR A 189 -18.28 2.90 4.86
N ALA A 190 -19.02 3.98 4.60
CA ALA A 190 -20.40 4.15 5.05
C ALA A 190 -21.38 3.30 4.24
N ALA A 191 -21.24 3.30 2.90
CA ALA A 191 -22.09 2.54 2.01
C ALA A 191 -21.67 1.07 1.87
N ASN A 192 -20.49 0.69 2.38
CA ASN A 192 -19.88 -0.63 2.20
C ASN A 192 -19.82 -1.03 0.71
N THR A 193 -19.43 -0.09 -0.14
CA THR A 193 -19.23 -0.32 -1.56
C THR A 193 -17.78 -0.07 -1.93
N ALA A 194 -17.36 -0.63 -3.06
CA ALA A 194 -16.00 -0.45 -3.56
C ALA A 194 -16.04 -0.12 -5.05
N ARG A 195 -15.14 0.77 -5.49
CA ARG A 195 -14.98 1.17 -6.89
C ARG A 195 -13.50 1.03 -7.26
N GLN A 196 -13.23 0.49 -8.43
CA GLN A 196 -11.87 0.26 -8.91
C GLN A 196 -11.58 1.11 -10.15
N THR A 197 -10.35 1.61 -10.26
CA THR A 197 -9.89 2.30 -11.48
C THR A 197 -9.83 1.33 -12.66
N GLN A 198 -10.07 1.86 -13.87
CA GLN A 198 -10.21 1.04 -15.08
C GLN A 198 -8.90 0.90 -15.89
N SER A 199 -7.92 1.77 -15.63
CA SER A 199 -6.64 1.76 -16.34
C SER A 199 -5.46 1.99 -15.40
N PRO A 200 -4.25 1.53 -15.78
CA PRO A 200 -3.04 1.78 -15.01
C PRO A 200 -2.73 3.28 -14.83
N LEU A 201 -2.97 4.10 -15.85
CA LEU A 201 -2.75 5.56 -15.75
C LEU A 201 -3.74 6.20 -14.76
N ALA A 202 -5.04 5.82 -14.81
CA ALA A 202 -6.02 6.28 -13.83
C ALA A 202 -5.64 5.85 -12.40
N ALA A 203 -5.10 4.63 -12.23
CA ALA A 203 -4.65 4.15 -10.93
C ALA A 203 -3.47 4.99 -10.39
N GLN A 204 -2.49 5.30 -11.23
CA GLN A 204 -1.34 6.11 -10.83
C GLN A 204 -1.73 7.56 -10.52
N LEU A 205 -2.60 8.17 -11.34
CA LEU A 205 -3.16 9.49 -11.05
C LEU A 205 -3.89 9.50 -9.70
N ALA A 206 -4.73 8.50 -9.46
CA ALA A 206 -5.46 8.35 -8.21
C ALA A 206 -4.52 8.19 -7.00
N ALA A 207 -3.50 7.32 -7.10
CA ALA A 207 -2.51 7.12 -6.03
C ALA A 207 -1.72 8.40 -5.72
N ILE A 208 -1.37 9.19 -6.75
CA ILE A 208 -0.69 10.48 -6.56
C ILE A 208 -1.63 11.49 -5.87
N LEU A 209 -2.90 11.54 -6.25
CA LEU A 209 -3.90 12.43 -5.64
C LEU A 209 -4.16 12.08 -4.17
N CYS A 210 -4.19 10.79 -3.84
CA CYS A 210 -4.29 10.32 -2.45
C CYS A 210 -2.98 10.47 -1.65
N GLY A 211 -1.90 11.02 -2.24
CA GLY A 211 -0.60 11.13 -1.58
C GLY A 211 0.11 9.79 -1.34
N GLN A 212 -0.37 8.72 -1.98
CA GLN A 212 0.17 7.37 -1.82
C GLN A 212 1.29 7.05 -2.82
N ALA A 213 1.46 7.83 -3.88
CA ALA A 213 2.55 7.68 -4.84
C ALA A 213 3.18 9.04 -5.18
N HIS A 214 4.47 9.00 -5.47
CA HIS A 214 5.25 10.19 -5.88
C HIS A 214 5.94 9.99 -7.24
N ARG A 215 5.61 8.92 -7.94
CA ARG A 215 6.13 8.60 -9.25
C ARG A 215 5.00 8.21 -10.20
N LEU A 216 5.10 8.70 -11.42
CA LEU A 216 4.31 8.26 -12.55
C LEU A 216 5.24 7.45 -13.46
N ASP A 217 4.88 6.20 -13.75
CA ASP A 217 5.68 5.31 -14.61
C ASP A 217 4.71 4.37 -15.34
N CYS A 218 4.30 4.78 -16.54
CA CYS A 218 3.30 4.07 -17.32
C CYS A 218 3.60 4.04 -18.80
N THR A 219 3.08 3.03 -19.47
CA THR A 219 3.07 2.92 -20.93
C THR A 219 1.62 3.03 -21.41
N LEU A 220 1.37 3.96 -22.32
CA LEU A 220 0.06 4.13 -22.95
C LEU A 220 -0.13 3.10 -24.10
N PRO A 221 -1.41 2.84 -24.49
CA PRO A 221 -1.71 1.88 -25.57
C PRO A 221 -1.09 2.22 -26.93
N ASP A 222 -0.67 3.48 -27.15
CA ASP A 222 0.00 3.96 -28.38
C ASP A 222 1.53 3.88 -28.28
N ASP A 223 2.06 3.00 -27.44
CA ASP A 223 3.49 2.77 -27.21
C ASP A 223 4.26 4.02 -26.72
N LEU A 224 3.56 4.93 -26.07
CA LEU A 224 4.16 6.07 -25.39
C LEU A 224 4.44 5.73 -23.93
N HIS A 225 5.72 5.70 -23.55
CA HIS A 225 6.14 5.48 -22.17
C HIS A 225 6.55 6.79 -21.51
N LEU A 226 6.08 7.01 -20.29
CA LEU A 226 6.46 8.15 -19.44
C LEU A 226 6.89 7.64 -18.07
N ALA A 227 8.06 8.13 -17.62
CA ALA A 227 8.49 8.03 -16.24
C ALA A 227 8.84 9.43 -15.72
N ALA A 228 8.29 9.80 -14.54
CA ALA A 228 8.52 11.09 -13.93
C ALA A 228 8.27 11.03 -12.41
N LYS A 229 8.95 11.89 -11.64
CA LYS A 229 8.49 12.24 -10.30
C LYS A 229 7.24 13.09 -10.43
N ALA A 230 6.22 12.80 -9.62
CA ALA A 230 4.93 13.47 -9.70
C ALA A 230 4.47 13.98 -8.34
N ALA A 231 3.87 15.16 -8.34
CA ALA A 231 3.21 15.73 -7.18
C ALA A 231 1.94 16.46 -7.62
N ALA A 232 0.86 16.29 -6.87
CA ALA A 232 -0.40 16.96 -7.14
C ALA A 232 -0.66 18.07 -6.12
N ASP A 233 -1.30 19.15 -6.58
CA ASP A 233 -1.83 20.22 -5.77
C ASP A 233 -3.24 20.57 -6.24
N VAL A 234 -4.15 20.87 -5.30
CA VAL A 234 -5.55 21.15 -5.61
C VAL A 234 -5.84 22.62 -5.41
N GLN A 235 -6.25 23.28 -6.47
CA GLN A 235 -6.68 24.71 -6.48
C GLN A 235 -8.18 24.81 -6.61
N VAL A 236 -8.83 25.49 -5.68
CA VAL A 236 -10.26 25.81 -5.77
C VAL A 236 -10.46 26.99 -6.69
N LEU A 237 -11.23 26.80 -7.78
CA LEU A 237 -11.50 27.83 -8.78
C LEU A 237 -12.79 28.60 -8.49
N ALA A 238 -13.87 27.87 -8.22
CA ALA A 238 -15.21 28.39 -7.98
C ALA A 238 -16.02 27.42 -7.11
N PRO A 239 -17.20 27.79 -6.58
CA PRO A 239 -18.08 26.83 -5.93
C PRO A 239 -18.36 25.63 -6.84
N GLY A 240 -18.04 24.42 -6.35
CA GLY A 240 -18.18 23.18 -7.10
C GLY A 240 -17.13 22.93 -8.20
N SER A 241 -16.07 23.75 -8.27
CA SER A 241 -15.02 23.59 -9.29
C SER A 241 -13.62 23.64 -8.72
N VAL A 242 -12.80 22.66 -9.04
CA VAL A 242 -11.40 22.53 -8.64
C VAL A 242 -10.50 22.31 -9.85
N ARG A 243 -9.24 22.70 -9.72
CA ARG A 243 -8.16 22.33 -10.65
C ARG A 243 -7.14 21.50 -9.89
N VAL A 244 -6.78 20.37 -10.46
CA VAL A 244 -5.66 19.57 -10.04
C VAL A 244 -4.45 19.94 -10.88
N ASN A 245 -3.42 20.49 -10.24
CA ASN A 245 -2.14 20.80 -10.86
C ASN A 245 -1.21 19.61 -10.61
N LEU A 246 -0.91 18.83 -11.65
CA LEU A 246 0.04 17.73 -11.60
C LEU A 246 1.41 18.22 -12.11
N THR A 247 2.37 18.33 -11.19
CA THR A 247 3.74 18.70 -11.51
C THR A 247 4.57 17.46 -11.77
N LEU A 248 5.14 17.38 -12.98
CA LEU A 248 6.01 16.30 -13.43
C LEU A 248 7.46 16.81 -13.48
N ARG A 249 8.35 16.13 -12.75
CA ARG A 249 9.79 16.45 -12.70
C ARG A 249 10.63 15.26 -13.13
N ASP A 250 11.83 15.51 -13.58
CA ASP A 250 12.77 14.49 -14.06
C ASP A 250 12.11 13.60 -15.14
N VAL A 251 11.43 14.24 -16.09
CA VAL A 251 10.58 13.56 -17.06
C VAL A 251 11.44 12.82 -18.08
N GLU A 252 11.22 11.51 -18.17
CA GLU A 252 11.66 10.64 -19.26
C GLU A 252 10.45 10.27 -20.10
N LEU A 253 10.43 10.75 -21.36
CA LEU A 253 9.36 10.49 -22.32
C LEU A 253 9.97 9.73 -23.49
N LYS A 254 9.44 8.54 -23.79
CA LYS A 254 9.97 7.64 -24.82
C LYS A 254 8.86 7.20 -25.75
N ASP A 255 9.11 7.34 -27.04
CA ASP A 255 8.31 6.71 -28.08
C ASP A 255 8.86 5.29 -28.32
N LEU A 256 8.06 4.28 -28.03
CA LEU A 256 8.43 2.88 -28.25
C LEU A 256 8.06 2.41 -29.68
N THR A 257 7.47 3.29 -30.51
CA THR A 257 7.17 3.00 -31.92
C THR A 257 8.44 3.03 -32.77
N PRO A 258 8.47 2.34 -33.93
CA PRO A 258 9.61 2.38 -34.84
C PRO A 258 9.87 3.77 -35.45
N THR A 259 8.86 4.65 -35.46
CA THR A 259 8.93 6.00 -35.98
C THR A 259 8.93 7.00 -34.85
N ALA A 260 10.09 7.53 -34.48
CA ALA A 260 10.23 8.47 -33.38
C ALA A 260 9.44 9.77 -33.63
N ARG A 261 8.52 10.08 -32.75
CA ARG A 261 7.76 11.35 -32.73
C ARG A 261 8.55 12.43 -31.96
N PRO A 262 8.40 13.72 -32.31
CA PRO A 262 9.00 14.81 -31.53
C PRO A 262 8.47 14.87 -30.10
N ASP A 263 9.30 15.25 -29.14
CA ASP A 263 8.91 15.38 -27.71
C ASP A 263 7.63 16.22 -27.50
N ALA A 264 7.47 17.29 -28.26
CA ALA A 264 6.30 18.14 -28.14
C ALA A 264 4.98 17.41 -28.52
N GLU A 265 5.01 16.54 -29.51
CA GLU A 265 3.87 15.71 -29.89
C GLU A 265 3.59 14.64 -28.83
N LEU A 266 4.64 14.04 -28.27
CA LEU A 266 4.51 13.07 -27.17
C LEU A 266 3.91 13.71 -25.91
N GLN A 267 4.32 14.92 -25.56
CA GLN A 267 3.74 15.68 -24.45
C GLN A 267 2.26 15.98 -24.67
N VAL A 268 1.86 16.39 -25.86
CA VAL A 268 0.47 16.63 -26.23
C VAL A 268 -0.36 15.34 -26.14
N ALA A 269 0.16 14.25 -26.69
CA ALA A 269 -0.51 12.95 -26.66
C ALA A 269 -0.69 12.46 -25.21
N PHE A 270 0.35 12.54 -24.39
CA PHE A 270 0.27 12.15 -22.98
C PHE A 270 -0.71 13.05 -22.20
N THR A 271 -0.67 14.36 -22.40
CA THR A 271 -1.59 15.30 -21.74
C THR A 271 -3.03 14.96 -22.09
N ALA A 272 -3.34 14.67 -23.36
CA ALA A 272 -4.68 14.27 -23.78
C ALA A 272 -5.12 12.94 -23.13
N ALA A 273 -4.21 11.96 -23.04
CA ALA A 273 -4.49 10.70 -22.36
C ALA A 273 -4.76 10.90 -20.87
N ALA A 274 -3.90 11.65 -20.18
CA ALA A 274 -4.03 11.93 -18.75
C ALA A 274 -5.34 12.65 -18.43
N ASN A 275 -5.73 13.66 -19.22
CA ASN A 275 -7.01 14.34 -19.04
C ASN A 275 -8.20 13.39 -19.23
N ARG A 276 -8.19 12.55 -20.27
CA ARG A 276 -9.27 11.57 -20.49
C ARG A 276 -9.40 10.57 -19.35
N GLU A 277 -8.28 10.04 -18.84
CA GLU A 277 -8.29 9.12 -17.71
C GLU A 277 -8.72 9.80 -16.41
N PHE A 278 -8.31 11.03 -16.20
CA PHE A 278 -8.73 11.84 -15.06
C PHE A 278 -10.26 12.13 -15.11
N ASP A 279 -10.79 12.54 -16.25
CA ASP A 279 -12.25 12.76 -16.43
C ASP A 279 -13.04 11.47 -16.16
N GLY A 280 -12.52 10.33 -16.64
CA GLY A 280 -13.08 9.01 -16.35
C GLY A 280 -13.05 8.67 -14.87
N LEU A 281 -11.95 8.96 -14.18
CA LEU A 281 -11.77 8.77 -12.74
C LEU A 281 -12.77 9.62 -11.94
N ILE A 282 -12.88 10.91 -12.24
CA ILE A 282 -13.85 11.82 -11.60
C ILE A 282 -15.28 11.33 -11.81
N THR A 283 -15.63 10.94 -13.03
CA THR A 283 -16.98 10.42 -13.35
C THR A 283 -17.27 9.12 -12.56
N ALA A 284 -16.30 8.21 -12.48
CA ALA A 284 -16.45 6.94 -11.78
C ALA A 284 -16.57 7.12 -10.25
N LEU A 285 -15.81 8.02 -9.65
CA LEU A 285 -15.74 8.18 -8.20
C LEU A 285 -16.81 9.15 -7.65
N TYR A 286 -17.11 10.22 -8.36
CA TYR A 286 -18.02 11.26 -7.86
C TYR A 286 -19.42 11.20 -8.50
N GLY A 287 -19.56 10.55 -9.66
CA GLY A 287 -20.84 10.41 -10.35
C GLY A 287 -21.42 11.71 -10.88
N ILE A 288 -22.69 11.66 -11.34
CA ILE A 288 -23.38 12.82 -11.94
C ILE A 288 -24.03 13.70 -10.86
N ASN A 289 -24.40 13.12 -9.72
CA ASN A 289 -25.18 13.80 -8.67
C ASN A 289 -24.32 14.39 -7.54
N GLY A 290 -23.01 14.30 -7.64
CA GLY A 290 -22.08 14.69 -6.58
C GLY A 290 -21.65 13.49 -5.74
N PRO A 291 -20.66 13.68 -4.83
CA PRO A 291 -20.07 12.60 -4.08
C PRO A 291 -20.97 12.20 -2.91
N ASP A 292 -21.20 10.89 -2.76
CA ASP A 292 -21.64 10.30 -1.48
C ASP A 292 -20.45 10.23 -0.50
N ALA A 293 -19.22 10.16 -1.04
CA ALA A 293 -17.96 10.16 -0.36
C ALA A 293 -16.89 10.93 -1.15
N ASP A 294 -15.81 11.38 -0.53
CA ASP A 294 -14.74 12.18 -1.17
C ASP A 294 -13.42 11.41 -1.32
N PRO A 295 -13.34 10.42 -2.21
CA PRO A 295 -12.22 9.48 -2.30
C PRO A 295 -10.88 10.10 -2.69
N LEU A 296 -10.87 11.32 -3.23
CA LEU A 296 -9.67 12.05 -3.63
C LEU A 296 -9.50 13.38 -2.87
N ASP A 297 -10.26 13.60 -1.78
CA ASP A 297 -10.28 14.81 -0.96
C ASP A 297 -10.55 16.11 -1.74
N LEU A 298 -11.15 16.04 -2.93
CA LEU A 298 -11.42 17.22 -3.76
C LEU A 298 -12.52 18.09 -3.18
N CYS A 299 -13.53 17.48 -2.57
CA CYS A 299 -14.62 18.18 -1.92
C CYS A 299 -14.21 18.80 -0.58
N PHE A 300 -13.23 18.22 0.12
CA PHE A 300 -12.64 18.79 1.33
C PHE A 300 -12.12 20.22 1.09
N TRP A 301 -11.41 20.46 -0.02
CA TRP A 301 -10.94 21.78 -0.39
C TRP A 301 -12.06 22.77 -0.67
N LEU A 302 -13.15 22.30 -1.29
CA LEU A 302 -14.36 23.12 -1.54
C LEU A 302 -15.08 23.46 -0.24
N GLN A 303 -15.23 22.49 0.68
CA GLN A 303 -15.83 22.68 1.99
C GLN A 303 -15.07 23.70 2.81
N ASN A 304 -13.76 23.60 2.86
CA ASN A 304 -12.89 24.51 3.59
C ASN A 304 -13.03 25.96 3.09
N ARG A 305 -13.26 26.16 1.79
CA ARG A 305 -13.32 27.50 1.20
C ARG A 305 -14.74 28.09 1.18
N TYR A 306 -15.76 27.28 0.95
CA TYR A 306 -17.14 27.76 0.74
C TYR A 306 -18.16 27.23 1.75
N GLY A 307 -17.74 26.36 2.65
CA GLY A 307 -18.62 25.78 3.69
C GLY A 307 -19.65 24.77 3.16
N SER A 308 -19.65 24.46 1.88
CA SER A 308 -20.53 23.44 1.30
C SER A 308 -19.98 22.84 0.01
N THR A 309 -20.38 21.62 -0.29
CA THR A 309 -20.09 20.89 -1.53
C THR A 309 -21.33 20.66 -2.39
N GLN A 310 -22.34 21.52 -2.27
CA GLN A 310 -23.61 21.32 -2.99
C GLN A 310 -23.41 21.41 -4.51
N GLY A 311 -23.82 20.35 -5.21
CA GLY A 311 -23.82 20.25 -6.67
C GLY A 311 -22.78 19.27 -7.21
N ALA A 312 -22.81 19.07 -8.53
CA ALA A 312 -21.86 18.22 -9.23
C ALA A 312 -20.43 18.81 -9.15
N LEU A 313 -19.46 17.99 -8.75
CA LEU A 313 -18.04 18.36 -8.77
C LEU A 313 -17.58 18.52 -10.22
N ARG A 314 -16.93 19.64 -10.52
CA ARG A 314 -16.17 19.85 -11.75
C ARG A 314 -14.68 19.89 -11.39
N ALA A 315 -13.94 18.96 -11.91
CA ALA A 315 -12.50 18.92 -11.73
C ALA A 315 -11.81 18.95 -13.10
N GLU A 316 -10.75 19.74 -13.20
CA GLU A 316 -9.89 19.78 -14.39
C GLU A 316 -8.46 19.44 -14.00
N LEU A 317 -7.74 18.73 -14.88
CA LEU A 317 -6.34 18.37 -14.68
C LEU A 317 -5.46 19.31 -15.53
N THR A 318 -4.42 19.85 -14.91
CA THR A 318 -3.37 20.63 -15.59
C THR A 318 -2.02 20.00 -15.32
N LEU A 319 -1.24 19.68 -16.37
CA LEU A 319 0.08 19.12 -16.27
C LEU A 319 1.14 20.22 -16.39
N HIS A 320 2.06 20.24 -15.45
CA HIS A 320 3.23 21.13 -15.44
C HIS A 320 4.49 20.28 -15.64
N TRP A 321 5.16 20.51 -16.78
CA TRP A 321 6.32 19.73 -17.21
C TRP A 321 7.61 20.45 -16.82
N HIS A 322 8.47 19.80 -16.03
CA HIS A 322 9.80 20.30 -15.71
C HIS A 322 10.86 19.34 -16.23
N ARG A 323 11.73 19.84 -17.09
CA ARG A 323 12.86 19.07 -17.62
C ARG A 323 13.99 18.97 -16.61
N PRO A 324 14.87 17.94 -16.71
CA PRO A 324 16.07 17.85 -15.89
C PRO A 324 16.90 19.13 -16.03
N GLY A 325 17.22 19.80 -14.90
CA GLY A 325 18.02 21.01 -14.85
C GLY A 325 17.26 22.35 -14.93
N GLU A 326 15.91 22.34 -14.99
CA GLU A 326 15.06 23.54 -14.84
C GLU A 326 14.49 23.61 -13.41
N GLY A 327 15.35 23.76 -12.42
CA GLY A 327 14.95 23.85 -11.01
C GLY A 327 15.72 24.90 -10.25
#